data_794f3b9f5c47a67d95e2525de671d5aa
#
_entry.id   794f3b9f5c47a67d95e2525de671d5aa
#
_cell.length_a   1.000
_cell.length_b   1.000
_cell.length_c   1.000
_cell.angle_alpha   90.00
_cell.angle_beta   90.00
_cell.angle_gamma   90.00
#
_symmetry.space_group_name_H-M   'P 1'
#
loop_
_entity.id
_entity.type
_entity.pdbx_description
1 polymer ?
#
loop_
_entity_poly.entity_id
_entity_poly.type
_entity_poly.pdbx_seq_one_letter_code
_entity_poly.pdbx_strand_id
1 'polypeptide(L)'
;VEDQHGDMWLASKRDGIWRYNRQTGKLHNYRNDPANPDSPCSNWVIRVYIDHKQHLWFCTEGGGICRYHYQEDRFENFSTKENLSNNIIYGILDDQSGNYWLSSNRGLIRYEPQNKRAQLYTIEDGLQSNQFNFRSSLQASDGKFYFGGVNGFNCFYPFKLSINKVRPTASISAVYMHSPDDKVSLSKRIPALSGQVTI
;
A
#
# COMPACT_ATOMS: atom_id res chain seq x y z
N VAL A 1 2.92 14.68 14.54
CA VAL A 1 2.15 15.72 13.85
C VAL A 1 1.17 16.37 14.81
N GLU A 2 0.78 17.60 14.54
CA GLU A 2 -0.30 18.29 15.22
C GLU A 2 -1.56 18.22 14.35
N ASP A 3 -2.70 17.88 14.96
CA ASP A 3 -3.97 17.80 14.25
C ASP A 3 -4.77 19.11 14.29
N GLN A 4 -5.93 19.14 13.62
CA GLN A 4 -6.82 20.30 13.57
C GLN A 4 -7.40 20.75 14.93
N HIS A 5 -7.29 19.92 15.96
CA HIS A 5 -7.74 20.20 17.33
C HIS A 5 -6.58 20.70 18.22
N GLY A 6 -5.37 20.74 17.68
CA GLY A 6 -4.15 21.13 18.40
C GLY A 6 -3.55 19.99 19.24
N ASP A 7 -4.02 18.76 19.07
CA ASP A 7 -3.46 17.59 19.73
C ASP A 7 -2.23 17.07 18.98
N MET A 8 -1.24 16.63 19.74
CA MET A 8 -0.02 16.07 19.18
C MET A 8 -0.11 14.56 19.09
N TRP A 9 0.10 14.02 17.87
CA TRP A 9 0.11 12.59 17.60
C TRP A 9 1.51 12.09 17.31
N LEU A 10 1.91 11.05 18.04
CA LEU A 10 3.26 10.48 17.98
C LEU A 10 3.20 9.00 17.63
N ALA A 11 4.06 8.61 16.71
CA ALA A 11 4.27 7.21 16.32
C ALA A 11 5.33 6.57 17.20
N SER A 12 5.06 5.39 17.73
CA SER A 12 6.02 4.59 18.47
C SER A 12 6.35 3.29 17.73
N LYS A 13 7.60 2.83 17.91
CA LYS A 13 8.07 1.60 17.27
C LYS A 13 7.55 0.32 17.92
N ARG A 14 7.05 0.38 19.16
CA ARG A 14 6.57 -0.80 19.92
C ARG A 14 5.35 -0.53 20.79
N ASP A 15 5.05 0.74 21.02
CA ASP A 15 4.03 1.13 22.01
C ASP A 15 2.79 1.73 21.37
N GLY A 16 2.61 1.53 20.05
CA GLY A 16 1.44 2.01 19.33
C GLY A 16 1.47 3.52 19.07
N ILE A 17 0.35 4.17 19.31
CA ILE A 17 0.09 5.57 18.99
C ILE A 17 -0.11 6.34 20.30
N TRP A 18 0.53 7.49 20.40
CA TRP A 18 0.34 8.40 21.53
C TRP A 18 -0.34 9.68 21.07
N ARG A 19 -1.37 10.12 21.81
CA ARG A 19 -2.05 11.39 21.66
C ARG A 19 -1.80 12.24 22.91
N TYR A 20 -1.22 13.41 22.72
CA TYR A 20 -1.06 14.40 23.77
C TYR A 20 -2.03 15.55 23.53
N ASN A 21 -2.99 15.72 24.44
CA ASN A 21 -3.92 16.82 24.40
C ASN A 21 -3.29 18.05 25.06
N ARG A 22 -3.00 19.06 24.25
CA ARG A 22 -2.30 20.28 24.73
C ARG A 22 -3.12 21.13 25.70
N GLN A 23 -4.44 21.09 25.59
CA GLN A 23 -5.31 21.91 26.45
C GLN A 23 -5.38 21.34 27.87
N THR A 24 -5.46 20.01 27.99
CA THR A 24 -5.62 19.32 29.28
C THR A 24 -4.31 18.79 29.84
N GLY A 25 -3.24 18.76 29.05
CA GLY A 25 -1.96 18.13 29.40
C GLY A 25 -2.03 16.59 29.47
N LYS A 26 -3.14 15.97 29.07
CA LYS A 26 -3.32 14.52 29.15
C LYS A 26 -2.62 13.82 28.00
N LEU A 27 -1.97 12.71 28.35
CA LEU A 27 -1.37 11.78 27.40
C LEU A 27 -2.20 10.49 27.37
N HIS A 28 -2.60 10.07 26.16
CA HIS A 28 -3.33 8.83 25.92
C HIS A 28 -2.53 7.91 25.00
N ASN A 29 -2.53 6.61 25.30
CA ASN A 29 -1.86 5.61 24.49
C ASN A 29 -2.87 4.65 23.87
N TYR A 30 -2.88 4.56 22.55
CA TYR A 30 -3.65 3.60 21.79
C TYR A 30 -2.74 2.45 21.36
N ARG A 31 -3.12 1.23 21.74
CA ARG A 31 -2.39 0.00 21.41
C ARG A 31 -3.27 -0.94 20.60
N ASN A 32 -2.64 -1.71 19.73
CA ASN A 32 -3.31 -2.79 19.03
C ASN A 32 -3.81 -3.84 20.05
N ASP A 33 -5.07 -4.17 19.94
CA ASP A 33 -5.73 -5.27 20.63
C ASP A 33 -6.40 -6.17 19.58
N PRO A 34 -5.91 -7.39 19.35
CA PRO A 34 -6.50 -8.32 18.37
C PRO A 34 -7.97 -8.68 18.62
N ALA A 35 -8.46 -8.52 19.86
CA ALA A 35 -9.86 -8.74 20.21
C ALA A 35 -10.75 -7.53 19.92
N ASN A 36 -10.15 -6.34 19.74
CA ASN A 36 -10.87 -5.11 19.46
C ASN A 36 -10.57 -4.61 18.04
N PRO A 37 -11.49 -4.77 17.07
CA PRO A 37 -11.30 -4.33 15.68
C PRO A 37 -11.16 -2.81 15.53
N ASP A 38 -11.60 -2.04 16.53
CA ASP A 38 -11.51 -0.58 16.57
C ASP A 38 -10.16 -0.08 17.12
N SER A 39 -9.28 -0.96 17.54
CA SER A 39 -7.91 -0.63 17.97
C SER A 39 -6.99 -0.36 16.77
N PRO A 40 -5.83 0.32 16.96
CA PRO A 40 -4.84 0.50 15.88
C PRO A 40 -4.40 -0.83 15.26
N CYS A 41 -4.12 -0.84 13.96
CA CYS A 41 -3.77 -2.05 13.23
C CYS A 41 -2.43 -2.70 13.63
N SER A 42 -1.54 -1.98 14.32
CA SER A 42 -0.25 -2.47 14.83
C SER A 42 0.29 -1.56 15.94
N ASN A 43 1.09 -2.14 16.84
CA ASN A 43 1.88 -1.38 17.81
C ASN A 43 3.19 -0.82 17.21
N TRP A 44 3.57 -1.25 16.02
CA TRP A 44 4.74 -0.73 15.32
C TRP A 44 4.32 0.31 14.30
N VAL A 45 4.29 1.58 14.71
CA VAL A 45 3.86 2.70 13.89
C VAL A 45 5.07 3.42 13.30
N ILE A 46 5.10 3.49 11.96
CA ILE A 46 6.23 4.05 11.20
C ILE A 46 6.03 5.54 10.96
N ARG A 47 4.80 5.94 10.58
CA ARG A 47 4.50 7.31 10.18
C ARG A 47 3.10 7.72 10.62
N VAL A 48 2.97 8.97 11.03
CA VAL A 48 1.69 9.67 11.17
C VAL A 48 1.56 10.64 10.00
N TYR A 49 0.39 10.72 9.39
CA TYR A 49 0.12 11.56 8.23
C TYR A 49 -1.27 12.17 8.33
N ILE A 50 -1.39 13.44 7.99
CA ILE A 50 -2.66 14.15 7.86
C ILE A 50 -2.87 14.44 6.38
N ASP A 51 -4.00 13.98 5.82
CA ASP A 51 -4.35 14.21 4.43
C ASP A 51 -4.98 15.60 4.21
N HIS A 52 -5.24 15.96 2.95
CA HIS A 52 -5.84 17.24 2.59
C HIS A 52 -7.25 17.45 3.18
N LYS A 53 -7.95 16.40 3.60
CA LYS A 53 -9.27 16.43 4.26
C LYS A 53 -9.17 16.43 5.78
N GLN A 54 -7.96 16.56 6.33
CA GLN A 54 -7.69 16.50 7.76
C GLN A 54 -7.97 15.13 8.41
N HIS A 55 -7.98 14.05 7.61
CA HIS A 55 -8.00 12.72 8.18
C HIS A 55 -6.61 12.32 8.68
N LEU A 56 -6.58 11.69 9.82
CA LEU A 56 -5.37 11.23 10.47
C LEU A 56 -5.10 9.75 10.14
N TRP A 57 -3.96 9.50 9.51
CA TRP A 57 -3.52 8.20 9.03
C TRP A 57 -2.24 7.74 9.71
N PHE A 58 -2.13 6.43 9.91
CA PHE A 58 -0.94 5.80 10.49
C PHE A 58 -0.47 4.68 9.58
N CYS A 59 0.81 4.75 9.17
CA CYS A 59 1.48 3.67 8.45
C CYS A 59 2.17 2.76 9.45
N THR A 60 2.05 1.46 9.26
CA THR A 60 2.55 0.49 10.24
C THR A 60 3.42 -0.61 9.62
N GLU A 61 4.19 -1.27 10.45
CA GLU A 61 4.86 -2.52 10.13
C GLU A 61 3.96 -3.68 10.59
N GLY A 62 3.43 -4.42 9.61
CA GLY A 62 2.65 -5.64 9.83
C GLY A 62 1.13 -5.48 9.86
N GLY A 63 0.60 -4.26 10.08
CA GLY A 63 -0.84 -4.00 10.14
C GLY A 63 -1.41 -3.27 8.91
N GLY A 64 -0.58 -2.82 7.97
CA GLY A 64 -1.00 -1.98 6.86
C GLY A 64 -1.07 -0.51 7.27
N ILE A 65 -2.22 0.12 7.03
CA ILE A 65 -2.50 1.49 7.46
C ILE A 65 -3.79 1.52 8.28
N CYS A 66 -3.91 2.51 9.17
CA CYS A 66 -5.18 2.77 9.84
C CYS A 66 -5.50 4.27 9.85
N ARG A 67 -6.81 4.57 9.87
CA ARG A 67 -7.36 5.91 9.96
C ARG A 67 -8.05 6.09 11.30
N TYR A 68 -7.80 7.21 11.98
CA TYR A 68 -8.48 7.56 13.21
C TYR A 68 -9.77 8.33 12.95
N HIS A 69 -10.84 7.95 13.65
CA HIS A 69 -12.14 8.60 13.64
C HIS A 69 -12.33 9.38 14.94
N TYR A 70 -12.33 10.70 14.84
CA TYR A 70 -12.38 11.59 16.01
C TYR A 70 -13.68 11.50 16.82
N GLN A 71 -14.81 11.28 16.14
CA GLN A 71 -16.12 11.28 16.81
C GLN A 71 -16.35 10.01 17.62
N GLU A 72 -15.89 8.87 17.12
CA GLU A 72 -16.08 7.57 17.73
C GLU A 72 -14.89 7.11 18.58
N ASP A 73 -13.77 7.87 18.57
CA ASP A 73 -12.50 7.52 19.23
C ASP A 73 -12.01 6.11 18.88
N ARG A 74 -12.03 5.76 17.58
CA ARG A 74 -11.69 4.44 17.06
C ARG A 74 -10.80 4.51 15.83
N PHE A 75 -10.22 3.36 15.48
CA PHE A 75 -9.43 3.19 14.27
C PHE A 75 -10.18 2.33 13.25
N GLU A 76 -10.07 2.72 12.00
CA GLU A 76 -10.48 1.90 10.85
C GLU A 76 -9.21 1.35 10.19
N ASN A 77 -9.13 0.04 10.06
CA ASN A 77 -7.93 -0.67 9.64
C ASN A 77 -8.03 -1.12 8.17
N PHE A 78 -6.92 -0.95 7.44
CA PHE A 78 -6.78 -1.37 6.04
C PHE A 78 -5.53 -2.21 5.91
N SER A 79 -5.72 -3.49 5.67
CA SER A 79 -4.69 -4.52 5.55
C SER A 79 -4.87 -5.34 4.28
N THR A 80 -4.10 -6.40 4.15
CA THR A 80 -4.31 -7.37 3.06
C THR A 80 -5.68 -8.04 3.10
N LYS A 81 -6.37 -8.04 4.24
CA LYS A 81 -7.77 -8.48 4.37
C LYS A 81 -8.75 -7.53 3.65
N GLU A 82 -8.41 -6.24 3.61
CA GLU A 82 -9.14 -5.20 2.91
C GLU A 82 -8.53 -4.91 1.52
N ASN A 83 -7.86 -5.91 0.93
CA ASN A 83 -7.22 -5.87 -0.38
C ASN A 83 -6.04 -4.89 -0.51
N LEU A 84 -5.44 -4.46 0.58
CA LEU A 84 -4.15 -3.78 0.52
C LEU A 84 -3.06 -4.79 0.11
N SER A 85 -2.24 -4.46 -0.88
CA SER A 85 -1.26 -5.40 -1.44
C SER A 85 -0.13 -5.79 -0.47
N ASN A 86 0.05 -5.04 0.63
CA ASN A 86 1.09 -5.27 1.62
C ASN A 86 0.71 -4.68 2.98
N ASN A 87 1.13 -5.32 4.07
CA ASN A 87 0.92 -4.86 5.44
C ASN A 87 2.10 -4.06 6.03
N ILE A 88 3.18 -3.89 5.27
CA ILE A 88 4.36 -3.09 5.69
C ILE A 88 4.38 -1.81 4.87
N ILE A 89 4.00 -0.69 5.48
CA ILE A 89 3.86 0.60 4.81
C ILE A 89 4.81 1.62 5.42
N TYR A 90 5.68 2.18 4.59
CA TYR A 90 6.75 3.10 5.00
C TYR A 90 6.40 4.57 4.85
N GLY A 91 5.58 4.89 3.86
CA GLY A 91 5.16 6.26 3.56
C GLY A 91 3.79 6.30 2.92
N ILE A 92 3.14 7.44 3.04
CA ILE A 92 1.80 7.71 2.50
C ILE A 92 1.75 9.14 1.98
N LEU A 93 1.13 9.31 0.80
CA LEU A 93 0.73 10.61 0.23
C LEU A 93 -0.65 10.44 -0.38
N ASP A 94 -1.51 11.45 -0.27
CA ASP A 94 -2.81 11.46 -0.91
C ASP A 94 -2.80 12.27 -2.22
N ASP A 95 -3.51 11.81 -3.25
CA ASP A 95 -3.57 12.47 -4.56
C ASP A 95 -4.74 13.45 -4.70
N GLN A 96 -5.40 13.78 -3.60
CA GLN A 96 -6.58 14.65 -3.50
C GLN A 96 -7.82 14.15 -4.28
N SER A 97 -7.71 13.04 -4.99
CA SER A 97 -8.80 12.39 -5.72
C SER A 97 -9.38 11.17 -4.99
N GLY A 98 -8.94 10.96 -3.75
CA GLY A 98 -9.39 9.84 -2.90
C GLY A 98 -8.50 8.60 -2.96
N ASN A 99 -7.37 8.65 -3.66
CA ASN A 99 -6.38 7.58 -3.64
C ASN A 99 -5.19 7.96 -2.75
N TYR A 100 -4.62 6.95 -2.13
CA TYR A 100 -3.41 7.03 -1.33
C TYR A 100 -2.28 6.25 -2.00
N TRP A 101 -1.12 6.88 -2.08
CA TRP A 101 0.09 6.30 -2.61
C TRP A 101 0.98 5.87 -1.46
N LEU A 102 1.20 4.58 -1.37
CA LEU A 102 1.83 3.93 -0.21
C LEU A 102 3.12 3.27 -0.64
N SER A 103 4.25 3.71 -0.07
CA SER A 103 5.53 3.03 -0.28
C SER A 103 5.70 1.87 0.70
N SER A 104 6.28 0.77 0.22
CA SER A 104 6.42 -0.46 0.98
C SER A 104 7.78 -1.15 0.74
N ASN A 105 7.98 -2.33 1.32
CA ASN A 105 9.12 -3.20 1.02
C ASN A 105 8.93 -4.06 -0.24
N ARG A 106 7.77 -3.95 -0.92
CA ARG A 106 7.42 -4.75 -2.11
C ARG A 106 6.90 -3.91 -3.28
N GLY A 107 7.17 -2.62 -3.30
CA GLY A 107 6.74 -1.72 -4.35
C GLY A 107 5.96 -0.52 -3.83
N LEU A 108 5.38 0.20 -4.77
CA LEU A 108 4.52 1.35 -4.54
C LEU A 108 3.07 0.94 -4.80
N ILE A 109 2.18 1.27 -3.87
CA ILE A 109 0.77 0.86 -3.94
C ILE A 109 -0.08 2.12 -4.13
N ARG A 110 -0.91 2.16 -5.15
CA ARG A 110 -2.03 3.09 -5.23
C ARG A 110 -3.25 2.40 -4.61
N TYR A 111 -3.77 2.95 -3.54
CA TYR A 111 -4.88 2.38 -2.79
C TYR A 111 -6.08 3.33 -2.77
N GLU A 112 -7.26 2.81 -3.06
CA GLU A 112 -8.55 3.48 -3.02
C GLU A 112 -9.40 2.88 -1.88
N PRO A 113 -9.41 3.48 -0.68
CA PRO A 113 -10.06 2.90 0.49
C PRO A 113 -11.57 2.68 0.32
N GLN A 114 -12.26 3.60 -0.35
CA GLN A 114 -13.72 3.53 -0.55
C GLN A 114 -14.15 2.25 -1.30
N ASN A 115 -13.37 1.86 -2.31
CA ASN A 115 -13.64 0.70 -3.14
C ASN A 115 -12.80 -0.51 -2.74
N LYS A 116 -11.93 -0.38 -1.74
CA LYS A 116 -10.97 -1.39 -1.29
C LYS A 116 -10.16 -1.95 -2.46
N ARG A 117 -9.67 -1.06 -3.34
CA ARG A 117 -8.88 -1.42 -4.53
C ARG A 117 -7.44 -1.00 -4.35
N ALA A 118 -6.53 -1.93 -4.59
CA ALA A 118 -5.11 -1.67 -4.63
C ALA A 118 -4.54 -1.97 -6.02
N GLN A 119 -3.64 -1.11 -6.47
CA GLN A 119 -2.78 -1.35 -7.63
C GLN A 119 -1.33 -1.29 -7.16
N LEU A 120 -0.61 -2.38 -7.34
CA LEU A 120 0.80 -2.49 -7.02
C LEU A 120 1.64 -2.13 -8.25
N TYR A 121 2.65 -1.29 -8.05
CA TYR A 121 3.71 -0.97 -9.01
C TYR A 121 5.01 -1.55 -8.51
N THR A 122 5.81 -2.08 -9.42
CA THR A 122 7.08 -2.76 -9.16
C THR A 122 8.19 -2.24 -10.07
N ILE A 123 9.37 -2.84 -10.00
CA ILE A 123 10.47 -2.55 -10.94
C ILE A 123 10.07 -2.78 -12.40
N GLU A 124 9.12 -3.68 -12.67
CA GLU A 124 8.60 -3.96 -14.02
C GLU A 124 7.80 -2.77 -14.56
N ASP A 125 7.26 -1.92 -13.68
CA ASP A 125 6.55 -0.69 -14.01
C ASP A 125 7.49 0.54 -14.02
N GLY A 126 8.81 0.35 -13.85
CA GLY A 126 9.82 1.40 -13.89
C GLY A 126 10.19 2.00 -12.55
N LEU A 127 9.90 1.32 -11.43
CA LEU A 127 10.41 1.76 -10.13
C LEU A 127 11.91 1.54 -10.02
N GLN A 128 12.59 2.40 -9.24
CA GLN A 128 14.03 2.30 -8.94
C GLN A 128 14.39 0.98 -8.21
N SER A 129 13.45 0.44 -7.43
CA SER A 129 13.50 -0.82 -6.70
C SER A 129 12.09 -1.12 -6.14
N ASN A 130 11.84 -2.36 -5.74
CA ASN A 130 10.66 -2.71 -4.95
C ASN A 130 10.79 -2.30 -3.47
N GLN A 131 12.02 -2.05 -3.00
CA GLN A 131 12.30 -1.67 -1.63
C GLN A 131 12.37 -0.15 -1.50
N PHE A 132 11.44 0.43 -0.72
CA PHE A 132 11.44 1.84 -0.35
C PHE A 132 12.03 2.05 1.05
N ASN A 133 12.35 3.29 1.40
CA ASN A 133 12.89 3.67 2.70
C ASN A 133 11.80 4.23 3.62
N PHE A 134 11.99 4.05 4.93
CA PHE A 134 11.09 4.60 5.95
C PHE A 134 10.94 6.12 5.81
N ARG A 135 9.70 6.61 5.80
CA ARG A 135 9.36 8.03 5.80
C ARG A 135 9.92 8.84 4.62
N SER A 136 10.42 8.18 3.58
CA SER A 136 11.01 8.82 2.41
C SER A 136 9.96 9.09 1.35
N SER A 137 8.98 9.92 1.69
CA SER A 137 7.97 10.39 0.74
C SER A 137 7.67 11.87 0.94
N LEU A 138 7.54 12.60 -0.17
CA LEU A 138 7.31 14.03 -0.22
C LEU A 138 6.37 14.37 -1.38
N GLN A 139 5.41 15.22 -1.13
CA GLN A 139 4.66 15.93 -2.15
C GLN A 139 5.24 17.33 -2.30
N ALA A 140 5.71 17.66 -3.49
CA ALA A 140 6.21 19.00 -3.80
C ALA A 140 5.05 19.98 -4.03
N SER A 141 5.35 21.26 -3.98
CA SER A 141 4.36 22.36 -4.14
C SER A 141 3.67 22.36 -5.51
N ASP A 142 4.32 21.78 -6.53
CA ASP A 142 3.75 21.61 -7.88
C ASP A 142 2.87 20.34 -8.00
N GLY A 143 2.66 19.61 -6.90
CA GLY A 143 1.87 18.38 -6.84
C GLY A 143 2.62 17.12 -7.26
N LYS A 144 3.91 17.20 -7.53
CA LYS A 144 4.75 16.04 -7.88
C LYS A 144 5.07 15.22 -6.64
N PHE A 145 4.95 13.91 -6.74
CA PHE A 145 5.28 12.97 -5.68
C PHE A 145 6.70 12.45 -5.82
N TYR A 146 7.37 12.29 -4.68
CA TYR A 146 8.71 11.71 -4.57
C TYR A 146 8.68 10.59 -3.54
N PHE A 147 9.23 9.44 -3.90
CA PHE A 147 9.39 8.29 -3.01
C PHE A 147 10.80 7.77 -3.08
N GLY A 148 11.53 7.86 -1.97
CA GLY A 148 12.91 7.38 -1.85
C GLY A 148 12.99 5.89 -1.54
N GLY A 149 13.93 5.21 -2.15
CA GLY A 149 14.20 3.79 -1.98
C GLY A 149 15.68 3.46 -2.00
N VAL A 150 16.02 2.19 -2.02
CA VAL A 150 17.42 1.71 -1.88
C VAL A 150 18.31 2.04 -3.07
N ASN A 151 17.74 2.23 -4.26
CA ASN A 151 18.45 2.54 -5.50
C ASN A 151 18.16 3.95 -6.02
N GLY A 152 17.82 4.90 -5.14
CA GLY A 152 17.47 6.26 -5.50
C GLY A 152 16.03 6.61 -5.19
N PHE A 153 15.35 7.32 -6.08
CA PHE A 153 13.96 7.73 -5.85
C PHE A 153 13.13 7.64 -7.15
N ASN A 154 11.83 7.47 -6.97
CA ASN A 154 10.84 7.66 -8.04
C ASN A 154 10.14 9.00 -7.87
N CYS A 155 9.89 9.69 -8.99
CA CYS A 155 9.09 10.90 -8.97
C CYS A 155 8.10 10.92 -10.14
N PHE A 156 6.87 11.34 -9.85
CA PHE A 156 5.79 11.37 -10.84
C PHE A 156 4.66 12.31 -10.43
N TYR A 157 3.82 12.67 -11.38
CA TYR A 157 2.55 13.33 -11.10
C TYR A 157 1.44 12.27 -11.02
N PRO A 158 0.76 12.08 -9.86
CA PRO A 158 -0.22 11.00 -9.69
C PRO A 158 -1.36 11.06 -10.71
N PHE A 159 -1.79 12.27 -11.12
CA PHE A 159 -2.85 12.48 -12.11
C PHE A 159 -2.43 12.21 -13.57
N LYS A 160 -1.12 12.10 -13.86
CA LYS A 160 -0.59 11.79 -15.20
C LYS A 160 -0.40 10.28 -15.43
N LEU A 161 -0.49 9.48 -14.39
CA LEU A 161 -0.35 8.02 -14.52
C LEU A 161 -1.65 7.44 -15.08
N SER A 162 -1.63 7.09 -16.36
CA SER A 162 -2.72 6.36 -17.00
C SER A 162 -2.64 4.88 -16.65
N ILE A 163 -3.74 4.30 -16.20
CA ILE A 163 -3.84 2.85 -16.07
C ILE A 163 -3.83 2.26 -17.47
N ASN A 164 -2.90 1.35 -17.74
CA ASN A 164 -2.94 0.57 -18.97
C ASN A 164 -4.21 -0.30 -18.97
N LYS A 165 -5.19 0.07 -19.76
CA LYS A 165 -6.47 -0.65 -19.88
C LYS A 165 -6.42 -1.78 -20.92
N VAL A 166 -5.30 -1.93 -21.61
CA VAL A 166 -5.12 -3.02 -22.58
C VAL A 166 -5.00 -4.32 -21.80
N ARG A 167 -5.99 -5.17 -21.96
CA ARG A 167 -5.93 -6.52 -21.39
C ARG A 167 -4.87 -7.31 -22.16
N PRO A 168 -3.91 -7.96 -21.46
CA PRO A 168 -2.96 -8.83 -22.13
C PRO A 168 -3.73 -9.98 -22.81
N THR A 169 -3.40 -10.24 -24.06
CA THR A 169 -3.93 -11.41 -24.78
C THR A 169 -3.01 -12.58 -24.47
N ALA A 170 -3.52 -13.55 -23.73
CA ALA A 170 -2.81 -14.81 -23.54
C ALA A 170 -3.00 -15.71 -24.75
N SER A 171 -1.92 -16.22 -25.32
CA SER A 171 -1.96 -17.23 -26.38
C SER A 171 -1.10 -18.43 -25.99
N ILE A 172 -1.64 -19.64 -26.20
CA ILE A 172 -0.88 -20.87 -26.00
C ILE A 172 -0.01 -21.07 -27.25
N SER A 173 1.30 -20.84 -27.11
CA SER A 173 2.23 -21.01 -28.24
C SER A 173 2.68 -22.45 -28.47
N ALA A 174 2.63 -23.30 -27.45
CA ALA A 174 2.95 -24.71 -27.53
C ALA A 174 2.36 -25.52 -26.35
N VAL A 175 2.00 -26.73 -26.59
CA VAL A 175 1.63 -27.70 -25.56
C VAL A 175 2.57 -28.92 -25.68
N TYR A 176 3.19 -29.31 -24.57
CA TYR A 176 4.09 -30.45 -24.49
C TYR A 176 3.40 -31.54 -23.66
N MET A 177 3.28 -32.75 -24.23
CA MET A 177 2.82 -33.90 -23.48
C MET A 177 4.02 -34.79 -23.13
N HIS A 178 4.15 -35.12 -21.84
CA HIS A 178 5.09 -36.10 -21.36
C HIS A 178 4.36 -37.41 -21.09
N SER A 179 4.84 -38.50 -21.69
CA SER A 179 4.41 -39.84 -21.33
C SER A 179 5.28 -40.37 -20.19
N PRO A 180 4.71 -40.93 -19.10
CA PRO A 180 5.50 -41.43 -17.97
C PRO A 180 6.43 -42.61 -18.31
N ASP A 181 6.18 -43.30 -19.42
CA ASP A 181 6.88 -44.52 -19.79
C ASP A 181 7.99 -44.34 -20.82
N ASP A 182 8.19 -43.14 -21.37
CA ASP A 182 9.20 -42.89 -22.38
C ASP A 182 10.53 -42.43 -21.76
N LYS A 183 11.53 -43.32 -21.83
CA LYS A 183 12.93 -42.98 -21.53
C LYS A 183 13.58 -42.02 -22.54
N VAL A 184 12.84 -41.61 -23.57
CA VAL A 184 13.25 -40.61 -24.57
C VAL A 184 12.13 -39.60 -24.71
N SER A 185 12.38 -38.39 -24.28
CA SER A 185 11.43 -37.26 -24.35
C SER A 185 11.24 -36.84 -25.81
N LEU A 186 10.26 -37.32 -26.49
CA LEU A 186 9.75 -36.76 -27.73
C LEU A 186 8.76 -35.64 -27.38
N SER A 187 9.27 -34.42 -27.30
CA SER A 187 8.41 -33.25 -27.22
C SER A 187 7.73 -32.99 -28.56
N LYS A 188 6.46 -33.37 -28.69
CA LYS A 188 5.67 -33.06 -29.86
C LYS A 188 5.11 -31.65 -29.73
N ARG A 189 5.63 -30.69 -30.52
CA ARG A 189 5.07 -29.36 -30.62
C ARG A 189 3.76 -29.43 -31.39
N ILE A 190 2.64 -29.13 -30.74
CA ILE A 190 1.35 -28.97 -31.39
C ILE A 190 1.26 -27.50 -31.86
N PRO A 191 1.12 -27.23 -33.17
CA PRO A 191 0.91 -25.85 -33.64
C PRO A 191 -0.35 -25.28 -33.00
N ALA A 192 -0.27 -24.02 -32.59
CA ALA A 192 -1.43 -23.32 -32.03
C ALA A 192 -2.57 -23.36 -33.05
N LEU A 193 -3.64 -24.03 -32.75
CA LEU A 193 -4.89 -23.94 -33.49
C LEU A 193 -5.47 -22.56 -33.20
N SER A 194 -5.71 -21.76 -34.25
CA SER A 194 -6.47 -20.52 -34.20
C SER A 194 -7.94 -20.82 -33.92
N GLY A 195 -8.29 -21.07 -32.68
CA GLY A 195 -9.64 -21.34 -32.21
C GLY A 195 -9.76 -21.12 -30.71
N GLN A 196 -10.86 -20.53 -30.28
CA GLN A 196 -11.17 -20.34 -28.88
C GLN A 196 -11.20 -21.71 -28.18
N VAL A 197 -10.31 -21.89 -27.19
CA VAL A 197 -10.40 -23.00 -26.24
C VAL A 197 -11.28 -22.51 -25.10
N THR A 198 -12.51 -23.02 -25.01
CA THR A 198 -13.35 -22.88 -23.82
C THR A 198 -12.95 -23.99 -22.85
N ILE A 199 -12.48 -23.63 -21.67
CA ILE A 199 -12.24 -24.50 -20.53
C ILE A 199 -13.48 -24.48 -19.65
#